data_1707eb80e046373dc00438e8d4d7c7e7
#
_entry.id   1707eb80e046373dc00438e8d4d7c7e7
#
_cell.length_a   1.000
_cell.length_b   1.000
_cell.length_c   1.000
_cell.angle_alpha   90.00
_cell.angle_beta   90.00
_cell.angle_gamma   90.00
#
_symmetry.space_group_name_H-M   'P 1'
#
loop_
_entity.id
_entity.type
_entity.pdbx_description
1 polymer ?
#
loop_
_entity_poly.entity_id
_entity_poly.type
_entity_poly.pdbx_seq_one_letter_code
_entity_poly.pdbx_strand_id
1 'polypeptide(L)'
;MVKEKFQQLTTLKTLNRIIICFLVILLTSFITTNPVYKGTATYYGQHWTGRLTSSGERFHADSLTAAHKYFKFGTILKVTNTINDSVRFVKVNDRLPKGSKFIIDLSYGTAKQLNFLKRGIIPVTLIPVDTVPIKK
;
A
#
# COMPACT_ATOMS: atom_id res chain seq x y z
N MET A 1 18.16 46.14 38.53
CA MET A 1 18.52 44.76 38.92
C MET A 1 17.30 43.80 38.99
N VAL A 2 16.26 44.07 39.77
CA VAL A 2 15.08 43.17 39.86
C VAL A 2 14.24 43.15 38.58
N LYS A 3 13.99 44.30 37.93
CA LYS A 3 13.22 44.43 36.66
C LYS A 3 13.91 43.71 35.49
N GLU A 4 15.25 43.78 35.43
CA GLU A 4 16.01 43.13 34.37
C GLU A 4 15.95 41.57 34.46
N LYS A 5 16.08 41.03 35.67
CA LYS A 5 15.95 39.62 35.94
C LYS A 5 14.53 39.08 35.58
N PHE A 6 13.50 39.88 35.85
CA PHE A 6 12.11 39.52 35.50
C PHE A 6 11.88 39.52 34.00
N GLN A 7 12.44 40.49 33.28
CA GLN A 7 12.40 40.56 31.81
C GLN A 7 13.14 39.37 31.15
N GLN A 8 14.32 39.04 31.68
CA GLN A 8 15.04 37.85 31.17
C GLN A 8 14.29 36.55 31.40
N LEU A 9 13.62 36.39 32.55
CA LEU A 9 12.85 35.19 32.85
C LEU A 9 11.61 35.02 31.92
N THR A 10 10.95 36.15 31.61
CA THR A 10 9.81 36.15 30.66
C THR A 10 10.25 35.85 29.23
N THR A 11 11.37 36.39 28.79
CA THR A 11 11.94 36.12 27.45
C THR A 11 12.39 34.66 27.32
N LEU A 12 12.98 34.07 28.36
CA LEU A 12 13.37 32.66 28.36
C LEU A 12 12.15 31.72 28.27
N LYS A 13 11.07 32.03 28.99
CA LYS A 13 9.82 31.27 28.96
C LYS A 13 9.12 31.34 27.60
N THR A 14 9.12 32.51 26.95
CA THR A 14 8.58 32.67 25.60
C THR A 14 9.43 31.94 24.56
N LEU A 15 10.74 32.02 24.64
CA LEU A 15 11.65 31.29 23.74
C LEU A 15 11.46 29.76 23.86
N ASN A 16 11.35 29.27 25.10
CA ASN A 16 11.14 27.84 25.33
C ASN A 16 9.78 27.36 24.79
N ARG A 17 8.71 28.16 24.85
CA ARG A 17 7.42 27.87 24.24
C ARG A 17 7.51 27.84 22.73
N ILE A 18 8.24 28.75 22.11
CA ILE A 18 8.44 28.78 20.64
C ILE A 18 9.22 27.55 20.19
N ILE A 19 10.26 27.15 20.91
CA ILE A 19 11.05 25.94 20.59
C ILE A 19 10.19 24.69 20.72
N ILE A 20 9.35 24.57 21.75
CA ILE A 20 8.45 23.44 21.93
C ILE A 20 7.40 23.38 20.79
N CYS A 21 6.81 24.52 20.40
CA CYS A 21 5.89 24.58 19.27
C CYS A 21 6.57 24.18 17.94
N PHE A 22 7.81 24.61 17.72
CA PHE A 22 8.60 24.23 16.53
C PHE A 22 8.92 22.73 16.51
N LEU A 23 9.28 22.14 17.65
CA LEU A 23 9.51 20.70 17.81
C LEU A 23 8.22 19.89 17.54
N VAL A 24 7.08 20.36 18.03
CA VAL A 24 5.78 19.70 17.80
C VAL A 24 5.41 19.76 16.31
N ILE A 25 5.64 20.89 15.63
CA ILE A 25 5.38 21.05 14.19
C ILE A 25 6.30 20.14 13.37
N LEU A 26 7.57 20.00 13.74
CA LEU A 26 8.51 19.08 13.09
C LEU A 26 8.09 17.59 13.25
N LEU A 27 7.55 17.21 14.40
CA LEU A 27 7.08 15.85 14.67
C LEU A 27 5.80 15.48 13.89
N THR A 28 4.95 16.46 13.55
CA THR A 28 3.71 16.21 12.80
C THR A 28 3.93 16.07 11.29
N SER A 29 5.10 16.44 10.77
CA SER A 29 5.41 16.45 9.33
C SER A 29 5.71 15.06 8.72
N PHE A 30 5.75 14.00 9.53
CA PHE A 30 6.14 12.66 9.07
C PHE A 30 4.99 11.65 8.90
N ILE A 31 3.74 12.08 8.95
CA ILE A 31 2.62 11.15 8.64
C ILE A 31 2.41 11.12 7.12
N THR A 32 3.22 10.32 6.43
CA THR A 32 2.95 9.96 5.03
C THR A 32 1.85 8.90 5.00
N THR A 33 0.63 9.29 4.65
CA THR A 33 -0.45 8.33 4.40
C THR A 33 -0.34 7.83 2.98
N ASN A 34 -0.11 6.53 2.81
CA ASN A 34 -0.15 5.92 1.48
C ASN A 34 -1.56 6.01 0.88
N PRO A 35 -1.70 6.36 -0.40
CA PRO A 35 -3.01 6.47 -1.04
C PRO A 35 -3.72 5.11 -1.06
N VAL A 36 -5.02 5.11 -0.76
CA VAL A 36 -5.87 3.92 -0.77
C VAL A 36 -6.71 3.94 -2.04
N TYR A 37 -6.57 2.89 -2.87
CA TYR A 37 -7.36 2.69 -4.08
C TYR A 37 -8.45 1.65 -3.80
N LYS A 38 -9.70 1.94 -4.19
CA LYS A 38 -10.86 1.05 -3.99
C LYS A 38 -11.41 0.60 -5.34
N GLY A 39 -11.84 -0.65 -5.42
CA GLY A 39 -12.46 -1.22 -6.62
C GLY A 39 -12.72 -2.71 -6.49
N THR A 40 -12.84 -3.40 -7.62
CA THR A 40 -13.09 -4.84 -7.66
C THR A 40 -11.88 -5.59 -8.20
N ALA A 41 -11.61 -6.76 -7.61
CA ALA A 41 -10.59 -7.70 -8.05
C ALA A 41 -11.21 -8.94 -8.70
N THR A 42 -10.50 -9.53 -9.63
CA THR A 42 -10.70 -10.88 -10.17
C THR A 42 -9.38 -11.64 -10.11
N TYR A 43 -9.31 -12.84 -10.70
CA TYR A 43 -8.07 -13.62 -10.69
C TYR A 43 -7.91 -14.46 -11.97
N TYR A 44 -6.65 -14.76 -12.33
CA TYR A 44 -6.28 -15.64 -13.45
C TYR A 44 -6.54 -17.10 -13.14
N GLY A 45 -6.94 -17.85 -14.17
CA GLY A 45 -6.97 -19.31 -14.13
C GLY A 45 -5.57 -19.94 -14.03
N GLN A 46 -5.47 -21.14 -13.46
CA GLN A 46 -4.21 -21.89 -13.31
C GLN A 46 -3.55 -22.25 -14.64
N HIS A 47 -4.33 -22.39 -15.72
CA HIS A 47 -3.84 -22.74 -17.07
C HIS A 47 -2.91 -21.71 -17.71
N TRP A 48 -2.79 -20.51 -17.11
CA TRP A 48 -1.85 -19.48 -17.57
C TRP A 48 -0.41 -19.71 -17.08
N THR A 49 -0.18 -20.66 -16.16
CA THR A 49 1.16 -20.96 -15.63
C THR A 49 2.15 -21.24 -16.75
N GLY A 50 3.33 -20.65 -16.66
CA GLY A 50 4.42 -20.77 -17.63
C GLY A 50 4.42 -19.70 -18.73
N ARG A 51 3.32 -18.97 -18.96
CA ARG A 51 3.27 -17.89 -19.95
C ARG A 51 4.04 -16.65 -19.44
N LEU A 52 4.60 -15.91 -20.39
CA LEU A 52 5.24 -14.63 -20.08
C LEU A 52 4.20 -13.57 -19.74
N THR A 53 4.44 -12.86 -18.66
CA THR A 53 3.70 -11.66 -18.28
C THR A 53 4.23 -10.44 -19.03
N SER A 54 3.54 -9.30 -18.94
CA SER A 54 3.97 -8.05 -19.57
C SER A 54 5.29 -7.51 -19.02
N SER A 55 5.72 -7.95 -17.83
CA SER A 55 7.05 -7.61 -17.27
C SER A 55 8.18 -8.50 -17.83
N GLY A 56 7.86 -9.56 -18.57
CA GLY A 56 8.80 -10.57 -19.03
C GLY A 56 9.05 -11.71 -18.05
N GLU A 57 8.45 -11.68 -16.86
CA GLU A 57 8.49 -12.79 -15.91
C GLU A 57 7.56 -13.92 -16.37
N ARG A 58 7.90 -15.18 -16.02
CA ARG A 58 6.95 -16.29 -16.21
C ARG A 58 5.90 -16.27 -15.12
N PHE A 59 4.63 -16.31 -15.55
CA PHE A 59 3.51 -16.42 -14.62
C PHE A 59 3.51 -17.78 -13.92
N HIS A 60 3.29 -17.76 -12.63
CA HIS A 60 3.06 -18.96 -11.84
C HIS A 60 1.80 -18.78 -11.00
N ALA A 61 0.86 -19.71 -11.13
CA ALA A 61 -0.47 -19.56 -10.53
C ALA A 61 -0.44 -19.40 -9.01
N ASP A 62 0.50 -20.06 -8.32
CA ASP A 62 0.61 -20.03 -6.85
C ASP A 62 1.46 -18.86 -6.33
N SER A 63 2.08 -18.06 -7.19
CA SER A 63 2.84 -16.87 -6.79
C SER A 63 1.92 -15.75 -6.33
N LEU A 64 2.41 -14.92 -5.40
CA LEU A 64 1.69 -13.72 -4.96
C LEU A 64 1.95 -12.55 -5.93
N THR A 65 1.32 -12.59 -7.10
CA THR A 65 1.48 -11.63 -8.18
C THR A 65 0.14 -11.11 -8.68
N ALA A 66 0.19 -9.99 -9.41
CA ALA A 66 -0.99 -9.34 -9.94
C ALA A 66 -0.73 -8.58 -11.24
N ALA A 67 -1.80 -8.42 -12.04
CA ALA A 67 -1.87 -7.42 -13.10
C ALA A 67 -2.57 -6.15 -12.60
N HIS A 68 -2.02 -5.01 -12.96
CA HIS A 68 -2.61 -3.72 -12.67
C HIS A 68 -2.42 -2.76 -13.86
N LYS A 69 -3.33 -1.75 -13.99
CA LYS A 69 -3.32 -0.84 -15.15
C LYS A 69 -2.10 0.08 -15.20
N TYR A 70 -1.71 0.64 -14.04
CA TYR A 70 -0.80 1.79 -14.00
C TYR A 70 0.39 1.63 -13.07
N PHE A 71 0.32 0.86 -11.98
CA PHE A 71 1.46 0.69 -11.08
C PHE A 71 2.66 0.11 -11.82
N LYS A 72 3.86 0.60 -11.51
CA LYS A 72 5.10 0.09 -12.10
C LYS A 72 5.27 -1.40 -11.80
N PHE A 73 5.91 -2.14 -12.72
CA PHE A 73 6.33 -3.52 -12.42
C PHE A 73 7.27 -3.52 -11.22
N GLY A 74 7.12 -4.54 -10.37
CA GLY A 74 7.82 -4.63 -9.10
C GLY A 74 7.14 -3.94 -7.93
N THR A 75 6.16 -3.05 -8.16
CA THR A 75 5.40 -2.44 -7.06
C THR A 75 4.74 -3.52 -6.22
N ILE A 76 4.89 -3.42 -4.91
CA ILE A 76 4.17 -4.28 -3.96
C ILE A 76 2.90 -3.57 -3.52
N LEU A 77 1.80 -4.29 -3.63
CA LEU A 77 0.48 -3.82 -3.21
C LEU A 77 0.00 -4.64 -2.00
N LYS A 78 -0.39 -3.96 -0.94
CA LYS A 78 -1.23 -4.55 0.11
C LYS A 78 -2.66 -4.62 -0.43
N VAL A 79 -3.17 -5.83 -0.64
CA VAL A 79 -4.53 -6.10 -1.10
C VAL A 79 -5.37 -6.57 0.08
N THR A 80 -6.45 -5.89 0.37
CA THR A 80 -7.43 -6.29 1.39
C THR A 80 -8.75 -6.66 0.74
N ASN A 81 -9.23 -7.87 0.97
CA ASN A 81 -10.59 -8.28 0.67
C ASN A 81 -11.53 -7.63 1.69
N THR A 82 -12.38 -6.69 1.27
CA THR A 82 -13.23 -5.92 2.20
C THR A 82 -14.47 -6.68 2.67
N ILE A 83 -14.64 -7.95 2.27
CA ILE A 83 -15.74 -8.79 2.76
C ILE A 83 -15.35 -9.53 4.03
N ASN A 84 -14.07 -9.95 4.13
CA ASN A 84 -13.60 -10.81 5.22
C ASN A 84 -12.30 -10.30 5.87
N ASP A 85 -11.85 -9.09 5.51
CA ASP A 85 -10.66 -8.40 6.00
C ASP A 85 -9.34 -9.16 5.80
N SER A 86 -9.33 -10.22 4.96
CA SER A 86 -8.09 -10.91 4.64
C SER A 86 -7.16 -10.03 3.82
N VAL A 87 -5.86 -10.14 4.10
CA VAL A 87 -4.82 -9.28 3.51
C VAL A 87 -3.73 -10.13 2.88
N ARG A 88 -3.27 -9.73 1.68
CA ARG A 88 -2.04 -10.27 1.05
C ARG A 88 -1.25 -9.14 0.40
N PHE A 89 0.06 -9.36 0.35
CA PHE A 89 0.98 -8.50 -0.40
C PHE A 89 1.30 -9.18 -1.72
N VAL A 90 1.12 -8.45 -2.82
CA VAL A 90 1.33 -8.97 -4.18
C VAL A 90 2.28 -8.08 -4.96
N LYS A 91 3.11 -8.68 -5.81
CA LYS A 91 3.97 -7.97 -6.75
C LYS A 91 3.22 -7.74 -8.06
N VAL A 92 3.20 -6.50 -8.54
CA VAL A 92 2.71 -6.17 -9.86
C VAL A 92 3.75 -6.61 -10.91
N ASN A 93 3.41 -7.60 -11.74
CA ASN A 93 4.27 -8.08 -12.82
C ASN A 93 3.55 -8.22 -14.17
N ASP A 94 2.28 -7.84 -14.23
CA ASP A 94 1.50 -7.91 -15.47
C ASP A 94 0.61 -6.69 -15.68
N ARG A 95 -0.01 -6.59 -16.86
CA ARG A 95 -0.87 -5.48 -17.27
C ARG A 95 -2.31 -5.93 -17.44
N LEU A 96 -3.18 -5.17 -16.79
CA LEU A 96 -4.61 -5.22 -17.03
C LEU A 96 -4.96 -4.30 -18.22
N PRO A 97 -5.84 -4.70 -19.13
CA PRO A 97 -6.31 -3.81 -20.20
C PRO A 97 -6.92 -2.51 -19.62
N LYS A 98 -6.64 -1.38 -20.26
CA LYS A 98 -7.13 -0.06 -19.79
C LYS A 98 -8.66 -0.02 -19.64
N GLY A 99 -9.40 -0.69 -20.53
CA GLY A 99 -10.87 -0.79 -20.51
C GLY A 99 -11.44 -1.79 -19.50
N SER A 100 -10.60 -2.52 -18.74
CA SER A 100 -11.09 -3.45 -17.72
C SER A 100 -11.92 -2.74 -16.67
N LYS A 101 -13.05 -3.32 -16.27
CA LYS A 101 -13.83 -2.85 -15.11
C LYS A 101 -13.18 -3.15 -13.76
N PHE A 102 -12.22 -4.09 -13.73
CA PHE A 102 -11.47 -4.45 -12.53
C PHE A 102 -10.30 -3.51 -12.33
N ILE A 103 -9.91 -3.27 -11.08
CA ILE A 103 -8.71 -2.50 -10.75
C ILE A 103 -7.47 -3.38 -10.67
N ILE A 104 -7.63 -4.66 -10.36
CA ILE A 104 -6.55 -5.62 -10.20
C ILE A 104 -7.02 -7.02 -10.62
N ASP A 105 -6.10 -7.80 -11.20
CA ASP A 105 -6.29 -9.21 -11.50
C ASP A 105 -5.20 -10.00 -10.77
N LEU A 106 -5.62 -10.91 -9.89
CA LEU A 106 -4.74 -11.59 -8.95
C LEU A 106 -4.37 -12.99 -9.45
N SER A 107 -3.24 -13.51 -9.00
CA SER A 107 -2.93 -14.93 -9.22
C SER A 107 -3.95 -15.83 -8.49
N TYR A 108 -4.09 -17.07 -8.94
CA TYR A 108 -4.95 -18.08 -8.31
C TYR A 108 -4.58 -18.29 -6.83
N GLY A 109 -3.28 -18.43 -6.52
CA GLY A 109 -2.79 -18.60 -5.17
C GLY A 109 -3.13 -17.42 -4.25
N THR A 110 -3.06 -16.20 -4.78
CA THR A 110 -3.50 -15.00 -4.04
C THR A 110 -5.00 -15.04 -3.78
N ALA A 111 -5.81 -15.37 -4.80
CA ALA A 111 -7.27 -15.49 -4.66
C ALA A 111 -7.68 -16.56 -3.63
N LYS A 112 -6.97 -17.71 -3.63
CA LYS A 112 -7.15 -18.76 -2.64
C LYS A 112 -6.87 -18.25 -1.22
N GLN A 113 -5.76 -17.53 -1.03
CA GLN A 113 -5.35 -17.00 0.29
C GLN A 113 -6.20 -15.81 0.77
N LEU A 114 -6.86 -15.10 -0.16
CA LEU A 114 -7.86 -14.06 0.15
C LEU A 114 -9.28 -14.65 0.28
N ASN A 115 -9.41 -15.98 0.16
CA ASN A 115 -10.64 -16.73 0.33
C ASN A 115 -11.80 -16.28 -0.57
N PHE A 116 -11.54 -16.08 -1.89
CA PHE A 116 -12.60 -15.67 -2.82
C PHE A 116 -12.72 -16.49 -4.11
N LEU A 117 -12.05 -17.65 -4.21
CA LEU A 117 -12.14 -18.50 -5.40
C LEU A 117 -13.59 -18.80 -5.82
N LYS A 118 -14.47 -19.06 -4.85
CA LYS A 118 -15.89 -19.37 -5.12
C LYS A 118 -16.67 -18.15 -5.64
N ARG A 119 -16.28 -16.93 -5.21
CA ARG A 119 -16.97 -15.70 -5.65
C ARG A 119 -16.48 -15.19 -7.00
N GLY A 120 -15.23 -15.43 -7.36
CA GLY A 120 -14.63 -14.97 -8.61
C GLY A 120 -14.32 -13.47 -8.64
N ILE A 121 -15.17 -12.64 -8.04
CA ILE A 121 -15.07 -11.18 -7.99
C ILE A 121 -15.36 -10.71 -6.56
N ILE A 122 -14.51 -9.80 -6.06
CA ILE A 122 -14.65 -9.19 -4.73
C ILE A 122 -14.32 -7.71 -4.74
N PRO A 123 -14.92 -6.92 -3.83
CA PRO A 123 -14.43 -5.57 -3.55
C PRO A 123 -13.12 -5.64 -2.77
N VAL A 124 -12.17 -4.78 -3.14
CA VAL A 124 -10.84 -4.71 -2.51
C VAL A 124 -10.41 -3.29 -2.28
N THR A 125 -9.48 -3.13 -1.33
CA THR A 125 -8.63 -1.94 -1.22
C THR A 125 -7.20 -2.31 -1.57
N LEU A 126 -6.51 -1.40 -2.28
CA LEU A 126 -5.11 -1.51 -2.64
C LEU A 126 -4.34 -0.36 -2.00
N ILE A 127 -3.22 -0.68 -1.37
CA ILE A 127 -2.28 0.31 -0.84
C ILE A 127 -0.90 -0.06 -1.35
N PRO A 128 -0.23 0.81 -2.15
CA PRO A 128 1.16 0.60 -2.51
C PRO A 128 2.03 0.68 -1.26
N VAL A 129 3.00 -0.24 -1.13
CA VAL A 129 3.94 -0.26 -0.01
C VAL A 129 5.37 -0.24 -0.55
N ASP A 130 6.18 0.67 -0.03
CA ASP A 130 7.56 0.85 -0.50
C ASP A 130 8.50 -0.25 0.00
N THR A 131 8.11 -0.95 1.07
CA THR A 131 8.88 -2.06 1.65
C THR A 131 7.97 -3.19 2.08
N VAL A 132 8.25 -4.39 1.59
CA VAL A 132 7.62 -5.61 2.14
C VAL A 132 8.35 -5.97 3.42
N PRO A 133 7.65 -6.20 4.54
CA PRO A 133 8.26 -6.87 5.68
C PRO A 133 8.64 -8.28 5.23
N ILE A 134 9.92 -8.51 4.96
CA ILE A 134 10.44 -9.85 4.71
C ILE A 134 10.36 -10.59 6.05
N LYS A 135 9.33 -11.39 6.24
CA LYS A 135 9.39 -12.43 7.27
C LYS A 135 10.45 -13.44 6.81
N LYS A 136 11.62 -13.40 7.49
CA LYS A 136 12.55 -14.51 7.50
C LYS A 136 11.89 -15.75 8.11
#